data_da40a0acc9c5ea1942dc994193b7fdd7
#
_entry.id   da40a0acc9c5ea1942dc994193b7fdd7
#
_cell.length_a   1.000
_cell.length_b   1.000
_cell.length_c   1.000
_cell.angle_alpha   90.00
_cell.angle_beta   90.00
_cell.angle_gamma   90.00
#
_symmetry.space_group_name_H-M   'P 1'
#
loop_
_entity.id
_entity.type
_entity.pdbx_description
1 polymer ?
#
loop_
_entity_poly.entity_id
_entity_poly.type
_entity_poly.pdbx_seq_one_letter_code
_entity_poly.pdbx_strand_id
1 'polypeptide(L)'
;MATYNLDQTDLKHAINGTIDHATQQQILDYLINAGVGYTSPDNGATIPVQEGSGITNPDPNANVLIENNPINTVNTDANLKAIIENTNSDVTLTVNGSTPVLVATGHGNDQVFINNTGDTTVLTGSGNDTIFGGAGHDSIDAGSGNDVLIDNVSGHSTLDGGKGNDLLVGTGADTLNGGSGSDTLYGGSSSELHGGTGNDVLVSGSTAGNSSTLDGGKGNDALYSGAGNDSLVGGAGNDSLYGGTGADTLYGGAGNDLLVGGTGTVAEYGGSGKDVLYSGSDASHATSLYGGDGNDSLYGGAGNDTLYGGSGSDTLVAGSGNQTLIGGGGKDSFVGSDTGTASMVGGSGQDYFYLNNATSSDTIDGGGGNKDSLTFLDHASTDVTDISAGKDGSLDVNFSNGQVTQISNIEYLIFNDGQSTKV
;
A
#
# COMPACT_ATOMS: atom_id res chain seq x y z
N MET A 1 -8.35 -39.68 32.07
CA MET A 1 -7.68 -38.44 32.38
C MET A 1 -8.60 -37.66 33.29
N ALA A 2 -8.08 -36.88 34.21
CA ALA A 2 -8.90 -36.13 35.15
C ALA A 2 -9.05 -34.70 34.64
N THR A 3 -10.27 -34.20 34.54
CA THR A 3 -10.56 -32.78 34.33
C THR A 3 -10.45 -32.12 35.72
N TYR A 4 -9.77 -31.01 35.82
CA TYR A 4 -9.62 -30.25 37.05
C TYR A 4 -9.81 -28.74 36.77
N ASN A 5 -10.02 -27.98 37.84
CA ASN A 5 -10.26 -26.54 37.72
C ASN A 5 -9.03 -25.78 38.18
N LEU A 6 -8.52 -24.85 37.34
CA LEU A 6 -7.43 -23.94 37.64
C LEU A 6 -7.96 -22.52 37.84
N ASP A 7 -7.35 -21.77 38.77
CA ASP A 7 -7.49 -20.32 38.76
C ASP A 7 -6.50 -19.67 37.76
N GLN A 8 -6.58 -18.35 37.59
CA GLN A 8 -5.74 -17.62 36.66
C GLN A 8 -4.24 -17.78 36.95
N THR A 9 -3.86 -17.77 38.24
CA THR A 9 -2.46 -17.89 38.64
C THR A 9 -1.95 -19.28 38.33
N ASP A 10 -2.77 -20.29 38.56
CA ASP A 10 -2.45 -21.68 38.28
C ASP A 10 -2.36 -21.95 36.79
N LEU A 11 -3.26 -21.38 35.97
CA LEU A 11 -3.18 -21.48 34.51
C LEU A 11 -1.92 -20.82 33.96
N LYS A 12 -1.56 -19.62 34.44
CA LYS A 12 -0.28 -18.98 34.09
C LYS A 12 0.92 -19.85 34.46
N HIS A 13 0.91 -20.51 35.59
CA HIS A 13 1.97 -21.43 35.99
C HIS A 13 2.03 -22.69 35.13
N ALA A 14 0.85 -23.22 34.72
CA ALA A 14 0.79 -24.41 33.89
C ALA A 14 1.39 -24.19 32.47
N ILE A 15 1.28 -22.98 31.94
CA ILE A 15 1.79 -22.60 30.61
C ILE A 15 3.09 -21.78 30.66
N ASN A 16 3.63 -21.52 31.86
CA ASN A 16 4.83 -20.71 32.04
C ASN A 16 6.09 -21.46 31.62
N GLY A 17 6.91 -20.85 30.80
CA GLY A 17 8.22 -21.35 30.38
C GLY A 17 8.25 -22.00 28.99
N THR A 18 7.09 -22.25 28.38
CA THR A 18 6.97 -22.72 26.97
C THR A 18 6.27 -21.72 26.08
N ILE A 19 5.50 -20.82 26.64
CA ILE A 19 4.77 -19.76 25.94
C ILE A 19 5.27 -18.43 26.46
N ASP A 20 5.59 -17.49 25.61
CA ASP A 20 6.07 -16.17 25.98
C ASP A 20 5.01 -15.36 26.75
N HIS A 21 5.45 -14.32 27.46
CA HIS A 21 4.57 -13.57 28.36
C HIS A 21 3.44 -12.79 27.62
N ALA A 22 3.69 -12.34 26.40
CA ALA A 22 2.70 -11.62 25.61
C ALA A 22 1.59 -12.57 25.15
N THR A 23 1.96 -13.72 24.61
CA THR A 23 1.03 -14.78 24.21
C THR A 23 0.22 -15.31 25.40
N GLN A 24 0.85 -15.49 26.58
CA GLN A 24 0.11 -15.83 27.81
C GLN A 24 -0.99 -14.81 28.13
N GLN A 25 -0.70 -13.51 27.97
CA GLN A 25 -1.68 -12.48 28.25
C GLN A 25 -2.82 -12.50 27.21
N GLN A 26 -2.52 -12.70 25.95
CA GLN A 26 -3.53 -12.84 24.87
C GLN A 26 -4.45 -14.03 25.12
N ILE A 27 -3.92 -15.19 25.53
CA ILE A 27 -4.71 -16.38 25.90
C ILE A 27 -5.69 -16.03 27.03
N LEU A 28 -5.21 -15.37 28.07
CA LEU A 28 -6.04 -15.00 29.22
C LEU A 28 -7.14 -14.01 28.83
N ASP A 29 -6.81 -13.00 28.05
CA ASP A 29 -7.75 -12.01 27.58
C ASP A 29 -8.82 -12.63 26.66
N TYR A 30 -8.43 -13.56 25.79
CA TYR A 30 -9.38 -14.35 25.01
C TYR A 30 -10.35 -15.15 25.89
N LEU A 31 -9.83 -15.90 26.85
CA LEU A 31 -10.65 -16.71 27.75
C LEU A 31 -11.64 -15.86 28.58
N ILE A 32 -11.20 -14.69 29.04
CA ILE A 32 -12.07 -13.71 29.71
C ILE A 32 -13.21 -13.26 28.78
N ASN A 33 -12.88 -12.87 27.55
CA ASN A 33 -13.86 -12.41 26.57
C ASN A 33 -14.82 -13.52 26.11
N ALA A 34 -14.35 -14.77 26.05
CA ALA A 34 -15.17 -15.93 25.78
C ALA A 34 -16.11 -16.34 26.94
N GLY A 35 -16.07 -15.60 28.06
CA GLY A 35 -16.91 -15.85 29.22
C GLY A 35 -16.46 -17.04 30.05
N VAL A 36 -15.24 -17.48 29.93
CA VAL A 36 -14.67 -18.59 30.70
C VAL A 36 -14.20 -18.06 32.06
N GLY A 37 -15.14 -17.97 32.97
CA GLY A 37 -14.90 -17.98 34.41
C GLY A 37 -14.28 -16.77 35.10
N TYR A 38 -13.97 -15.65 34.39
CA TYR A 38 -13.26 -14.53 34.98
C TYR A 38 -14.04 -13.21 35.03
N THR A 39 -14.40 -12.76 36.21
CA THR A 39 -14.87 -11.38 36.44
C THR A 39 -14.01 -10.61 37.45
N SER A 40 -13.12 -11.27 38.17
CA SER A 40 -12.17 -10.64 39.11
C SER A 40 -11.20 -11.70 39.66
N PRO A 41 -9.91 -11.36 39.92
CA PRO A 41 -8.96 -12.28 40.53
C PRO A 41 -9.35 -12.79 41.93
N ASP A 42 -10.36 -12.18 42.58
CA ASP A 42 -10.73 -12.47 43.98
C ASP A 42 -12.05 -13.27 44.16
N ASN A 43 -12.73 -13.67 43.07
CA ASN A 43 -14.06 -14.31 43.22
C ASN A 43 -14.05 -15.83 43.21
N GLY A 44 -12.87 -16.48 43.12
CA GLY A 44 -12.74 -17.94 43.18
C GLY A 44 -13.31 -18.67 41.96
N ALA A 45 -13.53 -17.97 40.84
CA ALA A 45 -13.93 -18.60 39.59
C ALA A 45 -12.77 -19.43 39.02
N THR A 46 -13.10 -20.63 38.57
CA THR A 46 -12.14 -21.62 38.06
C THR A 46 -12.50 -22.04 36.65
N ILE A 47 -11.46 -22.38 35.86
CA ILE A 47 -11.61 -22.86 34.48
C ILE A 47 -11.49 -24.39 34.49
N PRO A 48 -12.45 -25.14 33.93
CA PRO A 48 -12.30 -26.56 33.68
C PRO A 48 -11.20 -26.82 32.66
N VAL A 49 -10.11 -27.46 33.10
CA VAL A 49 -8.93 -27.75 32.28
C VAL A 49 -8.76 -29.27 32.17
N GLN A 50 -8.45 -29.73 30.97
CA GLN A 50 -7.95 -31.06 30.73
C GLN A 50 -6.49 -30.98 30.29
N GLU A 51 -5.61 -31.68 31.03
CA GLU A 51 -4.19 -31.76 30.71
C GLU A 51 -3.83 -33.22 30.38
N GLY A 52 -2.93 -33.40 29.42
CA GLY A 52 -2.50 -34.73 29.04
C GLY A 52 -1.57 -34.76 27.84
N SER A 53 -1.61 -35.90 27.15
CA SER A 53 -0.84 -36.12 25.93
C SER A 53 -1.64 -36.93 24.95
N GLY A 54 -1.74 -36.55 23.69
CA GLY A 54 -2.41 -37.25 22.63
C GLY A 54 -3.94 -37.23 22.75
N ILE A 55 -4.54 -36.16 23.27
CA ILE A 55 -5.99 -36.03 23.45
C ILE A 55 -6.64 -35.51 22.15
N THR A 56 -7.20 -36.41 21.35
CA THR A 56 -7.89 -36.05 20.11
C THR A 56 -9.36 -35.69 20.26
N ASN A 57 -10.00 -36.18 21.32
CA ASN A 57 -11.41 -35.90 21.68
C ASN A 57 -11.44 -35.44 23.13
N PRO A 58 -11.44 -34.14 23.40
CA PRO A 58 -11.47 -33.61 24.76
C PRO A 58 -12.72 -34.02 25.55
N ASP A 59 -12.61 -33.95 26.88
CA ASP A 59 -13.78 -34.12 27.78
C ASP A 59 -14.80 -33.02 27.46
N PRO A 60 -16.09 -33.36 27.22
CA PRO A 60 -17.12 -32.36 26.92
C PRO A 60 -17.32 -31.29 28.00
N ASN A 61 -16.78 -31.46 29.18
CA ASN A 61 -16.82 -30.46 30.25
C ASN A 61 -15.55 -29.57 30.31
N ALA A 62 -14.52 -29.88 29.56
CA ALA A 62 -13.32 -29.05 29.52
C ALA A 62 -13.54 -27.79 28.69
N ASN A 63 -13.09 -26.65 29.19
CA ASN A 63 -13.01 -25.39 28.43
C ASN A 63 -11.62 -25.15 27.83
N VAL A 64 -10.59 -25.71 28.43
CA VAL A 64 -9.20 -25.60 27.99
C VAL A 64 -8.58 -26.99 27.92
N LEU A 65 -7.92 -27.27 26.82
CA LEU A 65 -7.06 -28.43 26.63
C LEU A 65 -5.59 -27.95 26.69
N ILE A 66 -4.78 -28.56 27.56
CA ILE A 66 -3.34 -28.36 27.60
C ILE A 66 -2.65 -29.66 27.24
N GLU A 67 -1.87 -29.66 26.18
CA GLU A 67 -1.10 -30.80 25.72
C GLU A 67 0.39 -30.57 26.01
N ASN A 68 1.02 -31.57 26.64
CA ASN A 68 2.44 -31.51 27.02
C ASN A 68 3.36 -32.25 26.03
N ASN A 69 2.79 -32.86 24.99
CA ASN A 69 3.49 -33.43 23.85
C ASN A 69 2.70 -33.14 22.59
N PRO A 70 3.39 -32.86 21.47
CA PRO A 70 2.71 -32.53 20.20
C PRO A 70 1.65 -33.55 19.83
N ILE A 71 0.45 -33.06 19.45
CA ILE A 71 -0.64 -33.87 18.91
C ILE A 71 -0.94 -33.45 17.48
N ASN A 72 -1.51 -34.39 16.71
CA ASN A 72 -1.76 -34.13 15.30
C ASN A 72 -3.18 -33.65 15.01
N THR A 73 -4.15 -33.92 15.88
CA THR A 73 -5.56 -33.60 15.62
C THR A 73 -6.34 -33.41 16.90
N VAL A 74 -7.10 -32.32 16.95
CA VAL A 74 -8.10 -32.05 17.99
C VAL A 74 -9.47 -31.85 17.33
N ASN A 75 -10.51 -32.53 17.88
CA ASN A 75 -11.89 -32.29 17.50
C ASN A 75 -12.54 -31.39 18.58
N THR A 76 -12.95 -30.19 18.19
CA THR A 76 -13.56 -29.23 19.10
C THR A 76 -15.06 -29.53 19.29
N ASP A 77 -15.58 -29.22 20.46
CA ASP A 77 -17.02 -29.22 20.78
C ASP A 77 -17.45 -27.83 21.28
N ALA A 78 -18.72 -27.69 21.63
CA ALA A 78 -19.29 -26.41 22.04
C ALA A 78 -18.68 -25.82 23.33
N ASN A 79 -18.05 -26.62 24.15
CA ASN A 79 -17.51 -26.20 25.45
C ASN A 79 -16.02 -25.87 25.37
N LEU A 80 -15.26 -26.53 24.48
CA LEU A 80 -13.82 -26.26 24.32
C LEU A 80 -13.61 -24.85 23.78
N LYS A 81 -12.83 -24.04 24.47
CA LYS A 81 -12.53 -22.64 24.14
C LYS A 81 -11.07 -22.41 23.80
N ALA A 82 -10.16 -23.26 24.29
CA ALA A 82 -8.75 -23.15 23.97
C ALA A 82 -8.05 -24.50 23.88
N ILE A 83 -7.09 -24.58 22.99
CA ILE A 83 -6.10 -25.64 22.82
C ILE A 83 -4.75 -25.00 23.01
N ILE A 84 -3.95 -25.53 23.93
CA ILE A 84 -2.61 -25.01 24.26
C ILE A 84 -1.60 -26.16 24.15
N GLU A 85 -0.72 -26.07 23.16
CA GLU A 85 0.42 -26.97 23.03
C GLU A 85 1.57 -26.48 23.89
N ASN A 86 1.69 -27.04 25.09
CA ASN A 86 2.68 -26.64 26.09
C ASN A 86 4.02 -27.33 25.82
N THR A 87 4.64 -27.04 24.68
CA THR A 87 5.90 -27.66 24.23
C THR A 87 6.78 -26.62 23.52
N ASN A 88 8.11 -26.84 23.55
CA ASN A 88 9.09 -26.06 22.77
C ASN A 88 9.50 -26.80 21.48
N SER A 89 8.79 -27.85 21.10
CA SER A 89 9.10 -28.64 19.89
C SER A 89 8.13 -28.27 18.79
N ASP A 90 8.59 -28.46 17.56
CA ASP A 90 7.73 -28.28 16.38
C ASP A 90 6.42 -29.09 16.51
N VAL A 91 5.30 -28.41 16.29
CA VAL A 91 3.96 -28.98 16.39
C VAL A 91 3.37 -29.09 14.98
N THR A 92 2.66 -30.19 14.72
CA THR A 92 1.76 -30.28 13.56
C THR A 92 0.36 -30.57 14.07
N LEU A 93 -0.52 -29.56 14.04
CA LEU A 93 -1.84 -29.61 14.63
C LEU A 93 -2.94 -29.40 13.59
N THR A 94 -3.93 -30.26 13.57
CA THR A 94 -5.18 -30.08 12.81
C THR A 94 -6.34 -29.89 13.78
N VAL A 95 -7.07 -28.81 13.64
CA VAL A 95 -8.23 -28.47 14.48
C VAL A 95 -9.51 -28.62 13.65
N ASN A 96 -10.38 -29.54 14.06
CA ASN A 96 -11.66 -29.76 13.40
C ASN A 96 -12.80 -29.28 14.30
N GLY A 97 -13.88 -28.76 13.70
CA GLY A 97 -15.07 -28.39 14.45
C GLY A 97 -15.91 -27.30 13.79
N SER A 98 -16.73 -26.63 14.59
CA SER A 98 -17.62 -25.57 14.11
C SER A 98 -17.85 -24.47 15.15
N THR A 99 -17.10 -24.47 16.23
CA THR A 99 -17.25 -23.51 17.33
C THR A 99 -16.01 -22.65 17.46
N PRO A 100 -16.14 -21.39 17.87
CA PRO A 100 -14.99 -20.53 18.11
C PRO A 100 -14.01 -21.13 19.11
N VAL A 101 -12.71 -21.11 18.76
CA VAL A 101 -11.64 -21.68 19.59
C VAL A 101 -10.35 -20.88 19.46
N LEU A 102 -9.58 -20.79 20.55
CA LEU A 102 -8.21 -20.32 20.53
C LEU A 102 -7.27 -21.51 20.40
N VAL A 103 -6.23 -21.34 19.58
CA VAL A 103 -5.12 -22.30 19.41
C VAL A 103 -3.82 -21.56 19.73
N ALA A 104 -3.01 -22.11 20.64
CA ALA A 104 -1.68 -21.58 20.95
C ALA A 104 -0.65 -22.70 20.94
N THR A 105 0.46 -22.51 20.18
CA THR A 105 1.50 -23.56 20.05
C THR A 105 2.82 -23.19 20.73
N GLY A 106 3.19 -21.91 20.81
CA GLY A 106 4.32 -21.42 21.62
C GLY A 106 5.64 -21.30 20.86
N HIS A 107 6.58 -22.19 21.07
CA HIS A 107 7.90 -22.17 20.41
C HIS A 107 8.06 -23.39 19.50
N GLY A 108 8.76 -23.23 18.40
CA GLY A 108 8.99 -24.31 17.42
C GLY A 108 8.61 -23.84 16.02
N ASN A 109 8.89 -24.61 14.99
CA ASN A 109 8.40 -24.34 13.65
C ASN A 109 7.10 -25.12 13.46
N ASP A 110 5.99 -24.46 13.71
CA ASP A 110 4.70 -25.10 13.86
C ASP A 110 3.93 -25.14 12.55
N GLN A 111 3.09 -26.17 12.41
CA GLN A 111 2.13 -26.29 11.31
C GLN A 111 0.72 -26.43 11.87
N VAL A 112 -0.11 -25.42 11.63
CA VAL A 112 -1.49 -25.38 12.15
C VAL A 112 -2.48 -25.39 10.99
N PHE A 113 -3.32 -26.40 10.95
CA PHE A 113 -4.37 -26.56 9.94
C PHE A 113 -5.75 -26.41 10.62
N ILE A 114 -6.41 -25.31 10.33
CA ILE A 114 -7.75 -25.04 10.85
C ILE A 114 -8.80 -25.54 9.84
N ASN A 115 -9.46 -26.64 10.18
CA ASN A 115 -10.65 -27.16 9.48
C ASN A 115 -11.94 -26.80 10.24
N ASN A 116 -11.84 -25.86 11.17
CA ASN A 116 -12.97 -25.31 11.92
C ASN A 116 -13.78 -24.36 11.03
N THR A 117 -15.09 -24.34 11.17
CA THR A 117 -15.98 -23.41 10.47
C THR A 117 -16.46 -22.24 11.34
N GLY A 118 -16.07 -22.20 12.61
CA GLY A 118 -16.26 -21.06 13.51
C GLY A 118 -15.01 -20.20 13.56
N ASP A 119 -15.16 -18.99 14.05
CA ASP A 119 -14.05 -18.04 14.19
C ASP A 119 -12.94 -18.60 15.06
N THR A 120 -11.71 -18.57 14.57
CA THR A 120 -10.54 -19.14 15.27
C THR A 120 -9.52 -18.05 15.55
N THR A 121 -8.96 -18.11 16.76
CA THR A 121 -7.76 -17.31 17.10
C THR A 121 -6.56 -18.24 17.15
N VAL A 122 -5.50 -17.94 16.39
CA VAL A 122 -4.27 -18.73 16.34
C VAL A 122 -3.09 -17.88 16.80
N LEU A 123 -2.29 -18.40 17.73
CA LEU A 123 -1.10 -17.77 18.29
C LEU A 123 0.05 -18.78 18.22
N THR A 124 1.03 -18.60 17.37
CA THR A 124 2.12 -19.59 17.24
C THR A 124 3.40 -19.19 17.97
N GLY A 125 3.65 -17.89 18.12
CA GLY A 125 4.66 -17.37 19.04
C GLY A 125 6.05 -17.18 18.44
N SER A 126 6.90 -18.20 18.42
CA SER A 126 8.24 -18.05 17.85
C SER A 126 8.71 -19.29 17.11
N GLY A 127 9.33 -19.10 15.99
CA GLY A 127 9.75 -20.12 15.03
C GLY A 127 9.28 -19.74 13.65
N ASN A 128 9.56 -20.57 12.65
CA ASN A 128 9.04 -20.33 11.31
C ASN A 128 7.78 -21.16 11.11
N ASP A 129 6.64 -20.53 11.26
CA ASP A 129 5.37 -21.19 11.37
C ASP A 129 4.62 -21.26 10.02
N THR A 130 3.75 -22.23 9.87
CA THR A 130 2.87 -22.35 8.71
C THR A 130 1.43 -22.54 9.20
N ILE A 131 0.58 -21.57 8.92
CA ILE A 131 -0.79 -21.55 9.41
C ILE A 131 -1.76 -21.49 8.22
N PHE A 132 -2.71 -22.44 8.21
CA PHE A 132 -3.82 -22.43 7.27
C PHE A 132 -5.10 -22.12 8.05
N GLY A 133 -5.67 -20.93 7.81
CA GLY A 133 -6.95 -20.50 8.35
C GLY A 133 -8.10 -21.33 7.81
N GLY A 134 -9.14 -21.45 8.59
CA GLY A 134 -10.33 -22.20 8.26
C GLY A 134 -11.38 -21.37 7.53
N ALA A 135 -12.63 -21.76 7.78
CA ALA A 135 -13.77 -20.91 7.47
C ALA A 135 -14.17 -20.13 8.74
N GLY A 136 -14.55 -18.89 8.58
CA GLY A 136 -14.89 -18.00 9.68
C GLY A 136 -14.20 -16.67 9.54
N HIS A 137 -14.27 -15.87 10.60
CA HIS A 137 -13.49 -14.64 10.74
C HIS A 137 -12.33 -14.97 11.69
N ASP A 138 -11.18 -15.29 11.10
CA ASP A 138 -10.06 -15.78 11.88
C ASP A 138 -9.11 -14.63 12.27
N SER A 139 -8.47 -14.79 13.42
CA SER A 139 -7.43 -13.88 13.92
C SER A 139 -6.16 -14.69 14.12
N ILE A 140 -5.16 -14.46 13.28
CA ILE A 140 -3.92 -15.24 13.26
C ILE A 140 -2.75 -14.29 13.59
N ASP A 141 -1.99 -14.63 14.64
CA ASP A 141 -0.76 -13.95 15.05
C ASP A 141 0.37 -14.99 15.10
N ALA A 142 1.30 -14.89 14.16
CA ALA A 142 2.42 -15.81 14.05
C ALA A 142 3.57 -15.46 15.00
N GLY A 143 3.77 -14.15 15.25
CA GLY A 143 4.66 -13.66 16.29
C GLY A 143 6.08 -13.38 15.84
N SER A 144 6.99 -14.34 15.87
CA SER A 144 8.36 -14.08 15.41
C SER A 144 8.98 -15.26 14.69
N GLY A 145 9.48 -15.03 13.54
CA GLY A 145 10.04 -16.01 12.62
C GLY A 145 9.84 -15.56 11.18
N ASN A 146 10.07 -16.44 10.24
CA ASN A 146 9.64 -16.21 8.86
C ASN A 146 8.45 -17.12 8.60
N ASP A 147 7.27 -16.52 8.66
CA ASP A 147 6.02 -17.25 8.79
C ASP A 147 5.23 -17.29 7.47
N VAL A 148 4.37 -18.28 7.35
CA VAL A 148 3.46 -18.44 6.22
C VAL A 148 2.03 -18.55 6.73
N LEU A 149 1.22 -17.53 6.48
CA LEU A 149 -0.18 -17.43 6.89
C LEU A 149 -1.06 -17.45 5.65
N ILE A 150 -1.96 -18.42 5.57
CA ILE A 150 -2.84 -18.58 4.41
C ILE A 150 -4.28 -18.71 4.87
N ASP A 151 -5.09 -17.70 4.53
CA ASP A 151 -6.55 -17.80 4.64
C ASP A 151 -7.18 -17.84 3.24
N ASN A 152 -7.71 -18.99 2.87
CA ASN A 152 -8.28 -19.25 1.56
C ASN A 152 -9.80 -19.11 1.50
N VAL A 153 -10.43 -18.61 2.54
CA VAL A 153 -11.88 -18.50 2.62
C VAL A 153 -12.29 -17.02 2.53
N SER A 154 -13.35 -16.76 1.79
CA SER A 154 -13.93 -15.42 1.68
C SER A 154 -14.51 -14.98 3.03
N GLY A 155 -13.70 -14.41 3.87
CA GLY A 155 -14.05 -13.91 5.21
C GLY A 155 -13.62 -12.45 5.38
N HIS A 156 -13.55 -12.04 6.64
CA HIS A 156 -12.93 -10.81 7.11
C HIS A 156 -11.97 -11.23 8.21
N SER A 157 -10.85 -11.83 7.81
CA SER A 157 -9.85 -12.33 8.74
C SER A 157 -8.75 -11.28 8.97
N THR A 158 -8.05 -11.42 10.10
CA THR A 158 -6.87 -10.62 10.40
C THR A 158 -5.67 -11.54 10.50
N LEU A 159 -4.65 -11.29 9.68
CA LEU A 159 -3.41 -12.03 9.65
C LEU A 159 -2.27 -11.10 10.07
N ASP A 160 -1.51 -11.47 11.09
CA ASP A 160 -0.35 -10.74 11.60
C ASP A 160 0.88 -11.65 11.53
N GLY A 161 1.86 -11.30 10.69
CA GLY A 161 3.14 -12.00 10.56
C GLY A 161 4.05 -11.74 11.76
N GLY A 162 4.14 -10.47 12.15
CA GLY A 162 4.88 -10.04 13.35
C GLY A 162 6.33 -9.65 13.08
N LYS A 163 7.29 -10.47 13.46
CA LYS A 163 8.71 -10.22 13.18
C LYS A 163 9.28 -11.28 12.26
N GLY A 164 9.98 -10.87 11.25
CA GLY A 164 10.62 -11.76 10.29
C GLY A 164 10.23 -11.39 8.87
N ASN A 165 10.54 -12.26 7.92
CA ASN A 165 10.13 -12.04 6.55
C ASN A 165 8.97 -13.00 6.24
N ASP A 166 7.77 -12.46 6.25
CA ASP A 166 6.55 -13.24 6.30
C ASP A 166 5.83 -13.29 4.94
N LEU A 167 5.08 -14.36 4.72
CA LEU A 167 4.18 -14.52 3.59
C LEU A 167 2.74 -14.62 4.10
N LEU A 168 1.93 -13.62 3.77
CA LEU A 168 0.53 -13.56 4.15
C LEU A 168 -0.35 -13.63 2.89
N VAL A 169 -1.33 -14.52 2.89
CA VAL A 169 -2.27 -14.69 1.78
C VAL A 169 -3.69 -14.71 2.32
N GLY A 170 -4.47 -13.69 1.98
CA GLY A 170 -5.90 -13.59 2.24
C GLY A 170 -6.69 -13.54 0.94
N THR A 171 -7.86 -14.16 0.87
CA THR A 171 -8.69 -14.16 -0.34
C THR A 171 -9.99 -13.37 -0.21
N GLY A 172 -10.33 -12.95 1.00
CA GLY A 172 -11.49 -12.12 1.35
C GLY A 172 -11.19 -10.64 1.41
N ALA A 173 -12.05 -9.93 2.15
CA ALA A 173 -11.83 -8.55 2.55
C ALA A 173 -11.05 -8.54 3.89
N ASP A 174 -9.82 -8.99 3.84
CA ASP A 174 -8.99 -9.28 5.00
C ASP A 174 -8.08 -8.11 5.36
N THR A 175 -7.65 -8.07 6.62
CA THR A 175 -6.57 -7.19 7.08
C THR A 175 -5.30 -8.02 7.23
N LEU A 176 -4.26 -7.66 6.50
CA LEU A 176 -2.95 -8.32 6.51
C LEU A 176 -1.90 -7.36 7.04
N ASN A 177 -1.21 -7.74 8.11
CA ASN A 177 -0.11 -6.98 8.72
C ASN A 177 1.18 -7.79 8.60
N GLY A 178 2.15 -7.32 7.82
CA GLY A 178 3.47 -7.95 7.72
C GLY A 178 4.24 -7.79 9.02
N GLY A 179 4.40 -6.54 9.45
CA GLY A 179 5.00 -6.20 10.74
C GLY A 179 6.44 -5.68 10.61
N SER A 180 7.42 -6.46 10.95
CA SER A 180 8.82 -6.06 10.78
C SER A 180 9.63 -7.11 10.06
N GLY A 181 10.32 -6.71 9.02
CA GLY A 181 11.06 -7.57 8.11
C GLY A 181 10.70 -7.24 6.66
N SER A 182 11.06 -8.07 5.72
CA SER A 182 10.66 -7.87 4.33
C SER A 182 9.56 -8.87 3.98
N ASP A 183 8.34 -8.35 3.98
CA ASP A 183 7.14 -9.15 3.95
C ASP A 183 6.51 -9.22 2.55
N THR A 184 5.74 -10.25 2.29
CA THR A 184 4.98 -10.40 1.06
C THR A 184 3.52 -10.67 1.39
N LEU A 185 2.64 -9.73 1.01
CA LEU A 185 1.22 -9.74 1.32
C LEU A 185 0.39 -9.85 0.03
N TYR A 186 -0.43 -10.87 -0.06
CA TYR A 186 -1.42 -11.04 -1.12
C TYR A 186 -2.82 -10.95 -0.53
N GLY A 187 -3.50 -9.83 -0.77
CA GLY A 187 -4.89 -9.62 -0.35
C GLY A 187 -5.90 -9.95 -1.44
N GLY A 188 -7.12 -10.25 -1.04
CA GLY A 188 -8.26 -10.36 -1.94
C GLY A 188 -8.85 -9.00 -2.31
N SER A 189 -10.11 -9.03 -2.77
CA SER A 189 -10.84 -7.79 -3.06
C SER A 189 -11.27 -7.08 -1.78
N SER A 190 -11.10 -5.79 -1.71
CA SER A 190 -11.44 -4.92 -0.56
C SER A 190 -10.63 -5.22 0.70
N SER A 191 -9.37 -5.61 0.51
CA SER A 191 -8.44 -5.88 1.61
C SER A 191 -7.71 -4.62 2.08
N GLU A 192 -7.24 -4.68 3.32
CA GLU A 192 -6.36 -3.71 3.94
C GLU A 192 -5.00 -4.37 4.21
N LEU A 193 -3.95 -3.89 3.54
CA LEU A 193 -2.61 -4.46 3.58
C LEU A 193 -1.63 -3.46 4.19
N HIS A 194 -0.92 -3.88 5.23
CA HIS A 194 0.11 -3.09 5.91
C HIS A 194 1.45 -3.85 5.89
N GLY A 195 2.45 -3.33 5.18
CA GLY A 195 3.80 -3.89 5.15
C GLY A 195 4.49 -3.73 6.49
N GLY A 196 4.60 -2.48 6.94
CA GLY A 196 5.13 -2.15 8.25
C GLY A 196 6.54 -1.59 8.21
N THR A 197 7.55 -2.34 8.60
CA THR A 197 8.94 -1.91 8.50
C THR A 197 9.77 -2.95 7.76
N GLY A 198 10.43 -2.55 6.69
CA GLY A 198 11.23 -3.42 5.84
C GLY A 198 11.05 -3.05 4.38
N ASN A 199 11.43 -3.93 3.48
CA ASN A 199 11.14 -3.72 2.07
C ASN A 199 10.07 -4.73 1.66
N ASP A 200 8.85 -4.24 1.58
CA ASP A 200 7.66 -5.07 1.51
C ASP A 200 7.07 -5.15 0.09
N VAL A 201 6.38 -6.22 -0.19
CA VAL A 201 5.62 -6.41 -1.43
C VAL A 201 4.15 -6.63 -1.09
N LEU A 202 3.31 -5.69 -1.49
CA LEU A 202 1.87 -5.70 -1.26
C LEU A 202 1.12 -5.84 -2.59
N VAL A 203 0.31 -6.86 -2.71
CA VAL A 203 -0.47 -7.12 -3.92
C VAL A 203 -1.94 -7.31 -3.54
N SER A 204 -2.80 -6.43 -3.99
CA SER A 204 -4.24 -6.59 -3.84
C SER A 204 -4.84 -7.28 -5.06
N GLY A 205 -5.76 -8.21 -4.82
CA GLY A 205 -6.62 -8.80 -5.85
C GLY A 205 -7.88 -8.01 -6.10
N SER A 206 -7.88 -6.69 -5.91
CA SER A 206 -9.07 -5.86 -6.09
C SER A 206 -9.65 -6.02 -7.49
N THR A 207 -10.97 -6.02 -7.57
CA THR A 207 -11.73 -6.14 -8.82
C THR A 207 -12.58 -4.89 -9.04
N ALA A 208 -12.99 -4.64 -10.27
CA ALA A 208 -13.79 -3.47 -10.62
C ALA A 208 -15.00 -3.31 -9.67
N GLY A 209 -15.10 -2.16 -9.03
CA GLY A 209 -16.16 -1.82 -8.06
C GLY A 209 -15.82 -2.10 -6.60
N ASN A 210 -14.68 -2.70 -6.31
CA ASN A 210 -14.12 -2.85 -4.97
C ASN A 210 -12.95 -1.90 -4.75
N SER A 211 -12.61 -1.62 -3.51
CA SER A 211 -11.49 -0.75 -3.15
C SER A 211 -10.63 -1.44 -2.11
N SER A 212 -9.32 -1.38 -2.28
CA SER A 212 -8.33 -1.85 -1.30
C SER A 212 -7.47 -0.69 -0.81
N THR A 213 -6.89 -0.87 0.36
CA THR A 213 -5.91 0.06 0.92
C THR A 213 -4.59 -0.66 1.13
N LEU A 214 -3.51 -0.10 0.60
CA LEU A 214 -2.16 -0.64 0.70
C LEU A 214 -1.27 0.42 1.35
N ASP A 215 -0.60 0.07 2.43
CA ASP A 215 0.36 0.92 3.16
C ASP A 215 1.68 0.17 3.30
N GLY A 216 2.73 0.62 2.58
CA GLY A 216 4.06 0.04 2.65
C GLY A 216 4.72 0.27 4.00
N GLY A 217 4.70 1.53 4.46
CA GLY A 217 5.22 1.91 5.77
C GLY A 217 6.64 2.47 5.74
N LYS A 218 7.62 1.75 6.25
CA LYS A 218 9.03 2.15 6.20
C LYS A 218 9.85 1.14 5.43
N GLY A 219 10.61 1.60 4.46
CA GLY A 219 11.45 0.77 3.61
C GLY A 219 11.30 1.13 2.15
N ASN A 220 11.81 0.31 1.27
CA ASN A 220 11.58 0.52 -0.15
C ASN A 220 10.55 -0.51 -0.61
N ASP A 221 9.32 -0.08 -0.73
CA ASP A 221 8.17 -0.94 -0.87
C ASP A 221 7.66 -1.02 -2.31
N ALA A 222 6.99 -2.12 -2.65
CA ALA A 222 6.37 -2.32 -3.94
C ALA A 222 4.88 -2.66 -3.76
N LEU A 223 3.99 -1.76 -4.22
CA LEU A 223 2.55 -1.82 -4.04
C LEU A 223 1.84 -1.98 -5.38
N TYR A 224 0.98 -2.98 -5.49
CA TYR A 224 0.20 -3.28 -6.70
C TYR A 224 -1.28 -3.47 -6.33
N SER A 225 -2.16 -2.59 -6.78
CA SER A 225 -3.57 -2.64 -6.34
C SER A 225 -4.53 -3.39 -7.26
N GLY A 226 -4.23 -3.48 -8.55
CA GLY A 226 -5.04 -4.27 -9.48
C GLY A 226 -6.17 -3.48 -10.16
N ALA A 227 -7.43 -3.81 -9.89
CA ALA A 227 -8.57 -3.10 -10.47
C ALA A 227 -9.55 -2.66 -9.38
N GLY A 228 -10.00 -1.42 -9.40
CA GLY A 228 -10.85 -0.86 -8.35
C GLY A 228 -10.57 0.63 -8.19
N ASN A 229 -11.02 1.20 -7.08
CA ASN A 229 -10.68 2.56 -6.70
C ASN A 229 -9.85 2.48 -5.43
N ASP A 230 -8.56 2.32 -5.61
CA ASP A 230 -7.65 1.89 -4.56
C ASP A 230 -6.85 3.08 -3.96
N SER A 231 -6.38 2.90 -2.73
CA SER A 231 -5.51 3.86 -2.05
C SER A 231 -4.18 3.21 -1.74
N LEU A 232 -3.09 3.76 -2.27
CA LEU A 232 -1.73 3.28 -2.08
C LEU A 232 -0.90 4.34 -1.38
N VAL A 233 -0.21 3.95 -0.32
CA VAL A 233 0.71 4.80 0.45
C VAL A 233 2.05 4.08 0.52
N GLY A 234 3.10 4.64 -0.09
CA GLY A 234 4.47 4.10 0.00
C GLY A 234 5.03 4.29 1.41
N GLY A 235 5.09 5.54 1.84
CA GLY A 235 5.48 5.88 3.21
C GLY A 235 6.86 6.52 3.30
N ALA A 236 7.83 5.83 3.86
CA ALA A 236 9.18 6.33 3.97
C ALA A 236 10.20 5.37 3.33
N GLY A 237 10.89 5.82 2.32
CA GLY A 237 11.84 5.05 1.52
C GLY A 237 11.68 5.36 0.04
N ASN A 238 12.27 4.56 -0.82
CA ASN A 238 12.08 4.74 -2.26
C ASN A 238 11.10 3.67 -2.75
N ASP A 239 9.86 4.09 -2.95
CA ASP A 239 8.74 3.20 -3.16
C ASP A 239 8.33 3.08 -4.63
N SER A 240 7.65 2.00 -4.98
CA SER A 240 7.09 1.77 -6.31
C SER A 240 5.62 1.42 -6.21
N LEU A 241 4.75 2.32 -6.69
CA LEU A 241 3.31 2.24 -6.56
C LEU A 241 2.65 2.07 -7.95
N TYR A 242 1.81 1.08 -8.10
CA TYR A 242 1.09 0.76 -9.33
C TYR A 242 -0.41 0.65 -9.05
N GLY A 243 -1.20 1.65 -9.48
CA GLY A 243 -2.65 1.72 -9.27
C GLY A 243 -3.45 0.75 -10.14
N GLY A 244 -3.01 0.52 -11.38
CA GLY A 244 -3.68 -0.45 -12.26
C GLY A 244 -4.85 0.13 -13.02
N THR A 245 -6.08 -0.30 -12.75
CA THR A 245 -7.28 0.21 -13.44
C THR A 245 -8.33 0.70 -12.46
N GLY A 246 -8.80 1.92 -12.64
CA GLY A 246 -9.82 2.52 -11.77
C GLY A 246 -9.45 3.95 -11.37
N ALA A 247 -10.19 4.50 -10.42
CA ALA A 247 -9.91 5.82 -9.88
C ALA A 247 -9.07 5.68 -8.61
N ASP A 248 -7.75 5.61 -8.80
CA ASP A 248 -6.81 5.33 -7.72
C ASP A 248 -6.22 6.61 -7.13
N THR A 249 -5.72 6.53 -5.91
CA THR A 249 -4.97 7.60 -5.26
C THR A 249 -3.64 7.04 -4.76
N LEU A 250 -2.54 7.62 -5.23
CA LEU A 250 -1.18 7.18 -4.93
C LEU A 250 -0.44 8.27 -4.15
N TYR A 251 0.15 7.90 -3.02
CA TYR A 251 1.02 8.75 -2.19
C TYR A 251 2.40 8.08 -2.07
N GLY A 252 3.44 8.64 -2.69
CA GLY A 252 4.82 8.17 -2.54
C GLY A 252 5.31 8.35 -1.11
N GLY A 253 5.37 9.59 -0.67
CA GLY A 253 5.72 9.93 0.72
C GLY A 253 7.06 10.60 0.86
N ALA A 254 8.00 9.97 1.52
CA ALA A 254 9.35 10.50 1.69
C ALA A 254 10.38 9.56 1.05
N GLY A 255 11.14 10.08 0.11
CA GLY A 255 12.14 9.32 -0.65
C GLY A 255 12.07 9.61 -2.14
N ASN A 256 12.68 8.77 -2.95
CA ASN A 256 12.58 8.94 -4.40
C ASN A 256 11.66 7.86 -4.96
N ASP A 257 10.44 8.25 -5.25
CA ASP A 257 9.36 7.32 -5.50
C ASP A 257 9.02 7.18 -6.99
N LEU A 258 8.50 6.04 -7.37
CA LEU A 258 7.93 5.77 -8.69
C LEU A 258 6.43 5.53 -8.53
N LEU A 259 5.62 6.40 -9.12
CA LEU A 259 4.17 6.29 -9.14
C LEU A 259 3.69 6.05 -10.57
N VAL A 260 2.86 5.04 -10.76
CA VAL A 260 2.24 4.70 -12.03
C VAL A 260 0.75 4.52 -11.80
N GLY A 261 -0.05 5.50 -12.16
CA GLY A 261 -1.49 5.50 -11.90
C GLY A 261 -2.23 4.41 -12.67
N GLY A 262 -1.87 4.20 -13.92
CA GLY A 262 -2.54 3.22 -14.77
C GLY A 262 -3.72 3.81 -15.54
N THR A 263 -4.79 3.03 -15.76
CA THR A 263 -5.91 3.50 -16.58
C THR A 263 -7.11 3.92 -15.71
N GLY A 264 -7.52 5.17 -15.83
CA GLY A 264 -8.63 5.74 -15.06
C GLY A 264 -8.37 7.16 -14.65
N THR A 265 -9.22 7.71 -13.80
CA THR A 265 -8.99 9.02 -13.18
C THR A 265 -8.17 8.82 -11.91
N VAL A 266 -6.96 9.35 -11.88
CA VAL A 266 -5.98 9.10 -10.82
C VAL A 266 -5.52 10.41 -10.20
N ALA A 267 -5.18 10.38 -8.92
CA ALA A 267 -4.43 11.43 -8.26
C ALA A 267 -3.12 10.84 -7.72
N GLU A 268 -1.99 11.43 -8.10
CA GLU A 268 -0.65 10.98 -7.71
C GLU A 268 0.08 12.08 -6.97
N TYR A 269 0.65 11.76 -5.84
CA TYR A 269 1.40 12.67 -4.97
C TYR A 269 2.77 12.05 -4.70
N GLY A 270 3.84 12.62 -5.27
CA GLY A 270 5.21 12.17 -5.04
C GLY A 270 5.60 12.37 -3.58
N GLY A 271 5.56 13.61 -3.12
CA GLY A 271 5.82 13.95 -1.73
C GLY A 271 7.13 14.71 -1.54
N SER A 272 8.10 14.11 -0.88
CA SER A 272 9.42 14.73 -0.72
C SER A 272 10.51 13.81 -1.26
N GLY A 273 11.36 14.35 -2.14
CA GLY A 273 12.44 13.60 -2.74
C GLY A 273 12.56 13.87 -4.23
N LYS A 274 13.03 12.91 -4.97
CA LYS A 274 13.09 12.99 -6.42
C LYS A 274 12.19 11.94 -7.03
N ASP A 275 10.97 12.35 -7.36
CA ASP A 275 9.90 11.45 -7.71
C ASP A 275 9.70 11.35 -9.24
N VAL A 276 9.17 10.22 -9.66
CA VAL A 276 8.78 9.99 -11.05
C VAL A 276 7.34 9.54 -11.09
N LEU A 277 6.48 10.34 -11.73
CA LEU A 277 5.04 10.14 -11.81
C LEU A 277 4.59 9.93 -13.26
N TYR A 278 3.87 8.85 -13.51
CA TYR A 278 3.27 8.52 -14.82
C TYR A 278 1.76 8.39 -14.67
N SER A 279 1.00 9.28 -15.27
CA SER A 279 -0.47 9.21 -15.19
C SER A 279 -1.05 7.89 -15.70
N GLY A 280 -0.47 7.33 -16.77
CA GLY A 280 -1.01 6.15 -17.44
C GLY A 280 -2.40 6.34 -18.03
N SER A 281 -2.98 7.55 -17.93
CA SER A 281 -4.33 7.86 -18.37
C SER A 281 -4.51 7.61 -19.87
N ASP A 282 -5.69 7.19 -20.26
CA ASP A 282 -6.13 7.16 -21.65
C ASP A 282 -6.80 8.49 -22.05
N ALA A 283 -7.09 8.66 -23.33
CA ALA A 283 -7.64 9.91 -23.86
C ALA A 283 -9.01 10.35 -23.24
N SER A 284 -9.67 9.49 -22.48
CA SER A 284 -10.98 9.74 -21.87
C SER A 284 -10.91 10.13 -20.40
N HIS A 285 -9.75 9.95 -19.75
CA HIS A 285 -9.56 10.21 -18.33
C HIS A 285 -8.55 11.35 -18.10
N ALA A 286 -8.78 12.12 -17.06
CA ALA A 286 -7.92 13.21 -16.64
C ALA A 286 -7.26 12.81 -15.30
N THR A 287 -5.97 13.07 -15.18
CA THR A 287 -5.17 12.78 -13.99
C THR A 287 -4.59 14.06 -13.40
N SER A 288 -4.38 14.08 -12.10
CA SER A 288 -3.66 15.14 -11.40
C SER A 288 -2.39 14.58 -10.78
N LEU A 289 -1.24 15.08 -11.21
CA LEU A 289 0.08 14.70 -10.72
C LEU A 289 0.67 15.85 -9.91
N TYR A 290 1.14 15.56 -8.71
CA TYR A 290 1.79 16.50 -7.80
C TYR A 290 3.17 15.95 -7.44
N GLY A 291 4.26 16.59 -7.92
CA GLY A 291 5.64 16.21 -7.56
C GLY A 291 5.90 16.43 -6.08
N GLY A 292 5.83 17.67 -5.64
CA GLY A 292 5.99 18.03 -4.23
C GLY A 292 7.29 18.79 -3.95
N ASP A 293 8.04 18.32 -2.97
CA ASP A 293 9.35 18.87 -2.65
C ASP A 293 10.46 18.05 -3.31
N GLY A 294 11.19 18.61 -4.25
CA GLY A 294 12.30 17.88 -4.87
C GLY A 294 12.58 18.27 -6.31
N ASN A 295 13.22 17.38 -7.05
CA ASN A 295 13.44 17.58 -8.48
C ASN A 295 12.73 16.46 -9.24
N ASP A 296 11.48 16.68 -9.57
CA ASP A 296 10.56 15.65 -9.97
C ASP A 296 10.43 15.50 -11.49
N SER A 297 9.92 14.36 -11.93
CA SER A 297 9.64 14.09 -13.34
C SER A 297 8.21 13.61 -13.50
N LEU A 298 7.37 14.43 -14.13
CA LEU A 298 5.94 14.21 -14.27
C LEU A 298 5.58 14.00 -15.76
N TYR A 299 4.85 12.93 -16.04
CA TYR A 299 4.45 12.53 -17.39
C TYR A 299 2.93 12.40 -17.48
N GLY A 300 2.26 13.32 -18.17
CA GLY A 300 0.80 13.37 -18.26
C GLY A 300 0.16 12.29 -19.13
N GLY A 301 0.91 11.71 -20.08
CA GLY A 301 0.37 10.62 -20.91
C GLY A 301 -0.67 11.11 -21.92
N ALA A 302 -1.84 10.44 -21.94
CA ALA A 302 -2.96 10.82 -22.79
C ALA A 302 -4.15 11.28 -21.92
N GLY A 303 -4.82 12.35 -22.31
CA GLY A 303 -5.96 12.87 -21.54
C GLY A 303 -5.88 14.39 -21.39
N ASN A 304 -6.63 14.94 -20.46
CA ASN A 304 -6.58 16.36 -20.10
C ASN A 304 -6.03 16.47 -18.68
N ASP A 305 -4.72 16.29 -18.55
CA ASP A 305 -4.09 16.14 -17.24
C ASP A 305 -3.62 17.47 -16.66
N THR A 306 -3.41 17.48 -15.36
CA THR A 306 -2.84 18.62 -14.64
C THR A 306 -1.60 18.17 -13.87
N LEU A 307 -0.46 18.79 -14.18
CA LEU A 307 0.84 18.49 -13.61
C LEU A 307 1.32 19.66 -12.76
N TYR A 308 1.64 19.42 -11.51
CA TYR A 308 2.22 20.39 -10.57
C TYR A 308 3.60 19.90 -10.15
N GLY A 309 4.67 20.59 -10.55
CA GLY A 309 6.03 20.27 -10.13
C GLY A 309 6.21 20.44 -8.62
N GLY A 310 6.03 21.66 -8.14
CA GLY A 310 6.11 21.96 -6.71
C GLY A 310 7.29 22.85 -6.36
N SER A 311 8.15 22.42 -5.46
CA SER A 311 9.39 23.12 -5.16
C SER A 311 10.61 22.32 -5.63
N GLY A 312 11.53 22.95 -6.35
CA GLY A 312 12.73 22.29 -6.86
C GLY A 312 12.94 22.55 -8.35
N SER A 313 13.62 21.66 -9.02
CA SER A 313 13.86 21.77 -10.46
C SER A 313 13.21 20.60 -11.18
N ASP A 314 12.03 20.85 -11.69
CA ASP A 314 11.12 19.82 -12.15
C ASP A 314 11.13 19.63 -13.67
N THR A 315 10.75 18.47 -14.12
CA THR A 315 10.54 18.15 -15.54
C THR A 315 9.09 17.73 -15.74
N LEU A 316 8.33 18.52 -16.50
CA LEU A 316 6.93 18.29 -16.79
C LEU A 316 6.74 18.00 -18.28
N VAL A 317 6.21 16.84 -18.61
CA VAL A 317 5.98 16.38 -19.99
C VAL A 317 4.48 16.20 -20.21
N ALA A 318 3.92 16.99 -21.12
CA ALA A 318 2.49 17.04 -21.34
C ALA A 318 1.91 15.73 -21.92
N GLY A 319 2.53 15.17 -22.95
CA GLY A 319 1.93 14.03 -23.68
C GLY A 319 0.89 14.47 -24.70
N SER A 320 -0.28 13.83 -24.76
CA SER A 320 -1.33 14.14 -25.72
C SER A 320 -2.65 14.59 -25.07
N GLY A 321 -3.38 15.49 -25.72
CA GLY A 321 -4.61 16.10 -25.19
C GLY A 321 -4.41 17.54 -24.73
N ASN A 322 -5.33 18.08 -23.95
CA ASN A 322 -5.23 19.45 -23.44
C ASN A 322 -4.70 19.41 -22.00
N GLN A 323 -3.47 19.80 -21.83
CA GLN A 323 -2.74 19.67 -20.58
C GLN A 323 -2.57 21.01 -19.84
N THR A 324 -2.49 20.95 -18.53
CA THR A 324 -2.09 22.09 -17.69
C THR A 324 -0.82 21.73 -16.91
N LEU A 325 0.25 22.48 -17.10
CA LEU A 325 1.55 22.24 -16.47
C LEU A 325 1.92 23.46 -15.63
N ILE A 326 2.26 23.25 -14.38
CA ILE A 326 2.65 24.29 -13.43
C ILE A 326 3.94 23.85 -12.75
N GLY A 327 5.04 24.56 -13.01
CA GLY A 327 6.35 24.24 -12.42
C GLY A 327 6.38 24.54 -10.93
N GLY A 328 6.17 25.78 -10.59
CA GLY A 328 6.10 26.21 -9.19
C GLY A 328 7.31 27.04 -8.77
N GLY A 329 8.21 26.49 -8.00
CA GLY A 329 9.40 27.24 -7.57
C GLY A 329 10.68 26.52 -7.86
N GLY A 330 11.60 27.19 -8.57
CA GLY A 330 12.89 26.63 -8.90
C GLY A 330 13.25 26.81 -10.36
N LYS A 331 13.74 25.76 -10.99
CA LYS A 331 14.24 25.82 -12.35
C LYS A 331 13.65 24.68 -13.16
N ASP A 332 12.52 24.98 -13.78
CA ASP A 332 11.66 23.95 -14.33
C ASP A 332 11.83 23.77 -15.85
N SER A 333 11.56 22.59 -16.34
CA SER A 333 11.65 22.20 -17.73
C SER A 333 10.32 21.63 -18.21
N PHE A 334 9.74 22.22 -19.25
CA PHE A 334 8.45 21.85 -19.78
C PHE A 334 8.60 21.33 -21.21
N VAL A 335 7.94 20.23 -21.49
CA VAL A 335 7.75 19.71 -22.85
C VAL A 335 6.27 19.77 -23.19
N GLY A 336 5.94 20.54 -24.22
CA GLY A 336 4.57 20.75 -24.65
C GLY A 336 3.92 19.52 -25.25
N SER A 337 2.63 19.63 -25.53
CA SER A 337 1.82 18.54 -26.06
C SER A 337 2.18 18.17 -27.50
N ASP A 338 2.28 16.88 -27.81
CA ASP A 338 2.47 16.39 -29.18
C ASP A 338 1.20 16.56 -30.04
N THR A 339 0.05 16.45 -29.40
CA THR A 339 -1.29 16.63 -30.01
C THR A 339 -2.23 17.30 -29.02
N GLY A 340 -2.90 18.35 -29.40
CA GLY A 340 -3.75 19.13 -28.49
C GLY A 340 -3.11 20.46 -28.11
N THR A 341 -3.45 20.98 -26.93
CA THR A 341 -2.93 22.26 -26.44
C THR A 341 -2.36 22.11 -25.03
N ALA A 342 -1.28 22.82 -24.73
CA ALA A 342 -0.72 22.90 -23.40
C ALA A 342 -0.82 24.33 -22.86
N SER A 343 -1.26 24.44 -21.61
CA SER A 343 -1.13 25.66 -20.82
C SER A 343 0.00 25.45 -19.83
N MET A 344 1.08 26.21 -19.96
CA MET A 344 2.29 26.04 -19.17
C MET A 344 2.58 27.31 -18.37
N VAL A 345 2.84 27.15 -17.08
CA VAL A 345 3.21 28.23 -16.15
C VAL A 345 4.51 27.85 -15.45
N GLY A 346 5.58 28.60 -15.66
CA GLY A 346 6.86 28.36 -15.02
C GLY A 346 6.80 28.55 -13.51
N GLY A 347 6.41 29.74 -13.12
CA GLY A 347 6.31 30.07 -11.69
C GLY A 347 7.45 30.99 -11.25
N SER A 348 8.23 30.61 -10.26
CA SER A 348 9.37 31.43 -9.84
C SER A 348 10.69 30.73 -10.17
N GLY A 349 11.58 31.42 -10.88
CA GLY A 349 12.89 30.86 -11.19
C GLY A 349 13.42 31.21 -12.58
N GLN A 350 14.12 30.27 -13.17
CA GLN A 350 14.54 30.35 -14.56
C GLN A 350 14.01 29.09 -15.26
N ASP A 351 13.02 29.28 -16.11
CA ASP A 351 12.25 28.17 -16.66
C ASP A 351 12.50 27.95 -18.14
N TYR A 352 12.38 26.70 -18.59
CA TYR A 352 12.67 26.27 -19.94
C TYR A 352 11.46 25.58 -20.54
N PHE A 353 10.97 26.12 -21.65
CA PHE A 353 9.81 25.57 -22.36
C PHE A 353 10.26 25.05 -23.73
N TYR A 354 9.83 23.83 -24.06
CA TYR A 354 10.15 23.17 -25.32
C TYR A 354 8.87 22.80 -26.04
N LEU A 355 8.68 23.31 -27.24
CA LEU A 355 7.54 22.97 -28.11
C LEU A 355 8.01 22.18 -29.33
N ASN A 356 7.35 21.07 -29.59
CA ASN A 356 7.64 20.15 -30.68
C ASN A 356 6.39 19.92 -31.56
N ASN A 357 5.47 20.89 -31.64
CA ASN A 357 4.22 20.69 -32.33
C ASN A 357 3.86 21.85 -33.25
N ALA A 358 4.03 21.62 -34.56
CA ALA A 358 3.69 22.57 -35.60
C ALA A 358 2.21 22.89 -35.76
N THR A 359 1.32 22.27 -35.00
CA THR A 359 -0.14 22.39 -35.20
C THR A 359 -0.93 22.81 -33.96
N SER A 360 -0.33 22.84 -32.80
CA SER A 360 -0.98 23.26 -31.54
C SER A 360 -0.83 24.76 -31.28
N SER A 361 -1.76 25.33 -30.54
CA SER A 361 -1.73 26.70 -30.05
C SER A 361 -1.57 26.67 -28.53
N ASP A 362 -0.33 26.71 -28.07
CA ASP A 362 -0.02 26.63 -26.65
C ASP A 362 -0.01 28.02 -26.00
N THR A 363 -0.26 28.06 -24.70
CA THR A 363 -0.18 29.27 -23.89
C THR A 363 0.94 29.07 -22.86
N ILE A 364 1.87 30.02 -22.79
CA ILE A 364 3.05 29.91 -21.96
C ILE A 364 3.22 31.17 -21.14
N ASP A 365 3.35 31.00 -19.83
CA ASP A 365 3.67 32.05 -18.89
C ASP A 365 4.97 31.70 -18.17
N GLY A 366 6.04 32.44 -18.40
CA GLY A 366 7.32 32.27 -17.70
C GLY A 366 7.18 32.53 -16.20
N GLY A 367 6.27 33.44 -15.81
CA GLY A 367 6.02 33.74 -14.39
C GLY A 367 6.99 34.77 -13.83
N GLY A 368 7.59 34.47 -12.70
CA GLY A 368 8.51 35.35 -12.00
C GLY A 368 9.97 34.94 -12.18
N GLY A 369 10.68 35.65 -12.97
CA GLY A 369 12.11 35.39 -13.27
C GLY A 369 12.68 36.50 -14.12
N ASN A 370 13.79 36.26 -14.78
CA ASN A 370 14.36 37.20 -15.75
C ASN A 370 15.21 36.52 -16.84
N LYS A 371 15.05 35.21 -17.00
CA LYS A 371 15.79 34.41 -17.99
C LYS A 371 14.97 33.23 -18.50
N ASP A 372 13.64 33.38 -18.53
CA ASP A 372 12.78 32.35 -19.02
C ASP A 372 12.88 32.22 -20.53
N SER A 373 12.92 31.02 -21.03
CA SER A 373 13.16 30.76 -22.46
C SER A 373 12.18 29.74 -23.03
N LEU A 374 11.70 30.09 -24.22
CA LEU A 374 10.89 29.18 -25.03
C LEU A 374 11.68 28.74 -26.26
N THR A 375 11.82 27.43 -26.43
CA THR A 375 12.50 26.83 -27.58
C THR A 375 11.48 26.15 -28.50
N PHE A 376 11.44 26.60 -29.75
CA PHE A 376 10.69 25.94 -30.82
C PHE A 376 11.59 24.90 -31.49
N LEU A 377 11.26 23.62 -31.32
CA LEU A 377 12.08 22.53 -31.83
C LEU A 377 11.82 22.23 -33.33
N ASP A 378 10.69 22.66 -33.85
CA ASP A 378 10.18 22.36 -35.19
C ASP A 378 10.08 23.61 -36.10
N HIS A 379 10.30 24.82 -35.56
CA HIS A 379 10.22 26.08 -36.31
C HIS A 379 11.56 26.78 -36.40
N ALA A 380 11.89 27.29 -37.60
CA ALA A 380 13.01 28.17 -37.81
C ALA A 380 12.60 29.63 -37.52
N SER A 381 13.57 30.49 -37.25
CA SER A 381 13.33 31.93 -37.03
C SER A 381 12.65 32.60 -38.22
N THR A 382 12.87 32.08 -39.43
CA THR A 382 12.26 32.55 -40.68
C THR A 382 10.80 32.18 -40.85
N ASP A 383 10.29 31.26 -40.07
CA ASP A 383 8.88 30.84 -40.09
C ASP A 383 7.98 31.81 -39.29
N VAL A 384 8.57 32.64 -38.42
CA VAL A 384 7.85 33.68 -37.68
C VAL A 384 7.46 34.80 -38.63
N THR A 385 6.20 35.08 -38.75
CA THR A 385 5.63 36.12 -39.60
C THR A 385 5.47 37.45 -38.84
N ASP A 386 5.15 37.37 -37.57
CA ASP A 386 4.90 38.52 -36.69
C ASP A 386 5.00 38.15 -35.22
N ILE A 387 5.41 39.08 -34.37
CA ILE A 387 5.26 39.04 -32.90
C ILE A 387 4.48 40.30 -32.53
N SER A 388 3.24 40.12 -32.14
CA SER A 388 2.29 41.18 -31.88
C SER A 388 1.73 41.17 -30.47
N ALA A 389 1.23 42.30 -30.01
CA ALA A 389 0.59 42.36 -28.68
C ALA A 389 -0.74 41.60 -28.67
N GLY A 390 -0.84 40.64 -27.77
CA GLY A 390 -2.07 39.93 -27.45
C GLY A 390 -3.05 40.77 -26.62
N LYS A 391 -4.23 40.21 -26.34
CA LYS A 391 -5.33 40.99 -25.71
C LYS A 391 -5.09 41.29 -24.23
N ASP A 392 -4.29 40.50 -23.52
CA ASP A 392 -4.14 40.54 -22.06
C ASP A 392 -2.72 40.98 -21.61
N GLY A 393 -1.99 41.68 -22.49
CA GLY A 393 -0.61 42.08 -22.24
C GLY A 393 0.42 40.98 -22.57
N SER A 394 -0.05 39.84 -23.09
CA SER A 394 0.77 38.79 -23.67
C SER A 394 1.35 39.19 -25.04
N LEU A 395 2.24 38.40 -25.58
CA LEU A 395 2.66 38.45 -26.96
C LEU A 395 2.17 37.23 -27.74
N ASP A 396 1.71 37.44 -28.95
CA ASP A 396 1.34 36.39 -29.90
C ASP A 396 2.47 36.18 -30.88
N VAL A 397 3.12 35.01 -30.88
CA VAL A 397 4.11 34.59 -31.86
C VAL A 397 3.39 33.90 -33.01
N ASN A 398 3.33 34.54 -34.16
CA ASN A 398 2.58 34.10 -35.33
C ASN A 398 3.53 33.43 -36.35
N PHE A 399 3.15 32.22 -36.80
CA PHE A 399 3.93 31.45 -37.77
C PHE A 399 3.30 31.42 -39.17
N SER A 400 4.11 31.16 -40.19
CA SER A 400 3.70 31.12 -41.60
C SER A 400 2.68 30.00 -41.90
N ASN A 401 2.63 28.95 -41.08
CA ASN A 401 1.64 27.86 -41.17
C ASN A 401 0.27 28.19 -40.52
N GLY A 402 0.17 29.40 -39.93
CA GLY A 402 -1.06 29.85 -39.26
C GLY A 402 -1.11 29.52 -37.75
N GLN A 403 -0.12 28.86 -37.20
CA GLN A 403 -0.02 28.61 -35.75
C GLN A 403 0.19 29.95 -35.02
N VAL A 404 -0.34 30.03 -33.81
CA VAL A 404 -0.11 31.14 -32.87
C VAL A 404 0.23 30.56 -31.51
N THR A 405 1.38 30.93 -30.98
CA THR A 405 1.78 30.64 -29.61
C THR A 405 1.64 31.90 -28.78
N GLN A 406 0.85 31.88 -27.74
CA GLN A 406 0.68 32.98 -26.81
C GLN A 406 1.70 32.89 -25.69
N ILE A 407 2.47 33.96 -25.46
CA ILE A 407 3.50 33.99 -24.43
C ILE A 407 3.35 35.20 -23.52
N SER A 408 3.71 35.03 -22.25
CA SER A 408 3.89 36.11 -21.27
C SER A 408 5.11 35.83 -20.40
N ASN A 409 5.78 36.90 -19.94
CA ASN A 409 6.93 36.78 -19.03
C ASN A 409 8.04 35.82 -19.56
N ILE A 410 8.26 35.80 -20.87
CA ILE A 410 9.34 35.08 -21.53
C ILE A 410 10.37 36.10 -22.04
N GLU A 411 11.65 35.92 -21.72
CA GLU A 411 12.71 36.81 -22.17
C GLU A 411 13.42 36.38 -23.45
N TYR A 412 13.42 35.08 -23.71
CA TYR A 412 14.17 34.55 -24.88
C TYR A 412 13.34 33.56 -25.69
N LEU A 413 13.25 33.80 -26.99
CA LEU A 413 12.78 32.80 -27.97
C LEU A 413 14.00 32.18 -28.67
N ILE A 414 14.01 30.85 -28.76
CA ILE A 414 15.06 30.07 -29.41
C ILE A 414 14.41 29.20 -30.50
N PHE A 415 15.04 29.13 -31.66
CA PHE A 415 14.52 28.43 -32.81
C PHE A 415 15.41 27.24 -33.22
N ASN A 416 14.89 26.32 -34.00
CA ASN A 416 15.60 25.10 -34.42
C ASN A 416 16.82 25.40 -35.33
N ASP A 417 16.88 26.58 -35.95
CA ASP A 417 18.04 27.06 -36.74
C ASP A 417 19.16 27.67 -35.87
N GLY A 418 19.02 27.61 -34.55
CA GLY A 418 19.99 28.14 -33.60
C GLY A 418 19.92 29.64 -33.40
N GLN A 419 18.99 30.33 -34.03
CA GLN A 419 18.80 31.79 -33.81
C GLN A 419 18.04 31.99 -32.50
N SER A 420 18.28 33.12 -31.84
CA SER A 420 17.57 33.54 -30.63
C SER A 420 17.18 35.00 -30.69
N THR A 421 16.03 35.32 -30.12
CA THR A 421 15.52 36.70 -30.05
C THR A 421 15.13 36.98 -28.59
N LYS A 422 15.53 38.17 -28.10
CA LYS A 422 15.04 38.67 -26.82
C LYS A 422 13.71 39.40 -27.07
N VAL A 423 12.69 39.04 -26.33
CA VAL A 423 11.34 39.62 -26.39
C VAL A 423 11.02 40.48 -25.19
#